data_35590169dc5f4bf3caab034cae435249
#
_entry.id   35590169dc5f4bf3caab034cae435249
#
_cell.length_a   1.000
_cell.length_b   1.000
_cell.length_c   1.000
_cell.angle_alpha   90.00
_cell.angle_beta   90.00
_cell.angle_gamma   90.00
#
_symmetry.space_group_name_H-M   'P 1'
#
loop_
_entity.id
_entity.type
_entity.pdbx_description
1 polymer ?
#
loop_
_entity_poly.entity_id
_entity_poly.type
_entity_poly.pdbx_seq_one_letter_code
_entity_poly.pdbx_strand_id
1 'polypeptide(L)'
;MTSIQQRDAQSVLAAIDNLLPEIRDRAQATEDLRRLPDETVKALDDVGFFTLLQPQQWGGLQCDPALFFEATRRLASVCGSTGWVSSIVGVHNWHLALFDQRAQEEVWGEDPSTRISSSYAPMGAGVVVDGGYLVNGSWNWSSGCDHASWTFVGGPVIKDGRPVDFGSFLIPRSEYEIKDVWYVVGLRGTGSNTLVVKDVFVPRHRFLSYKAMNDHTAGGLATNSAPVYKMPWGTMHPTTISAPIVGMAYGAYAAHVEHQGKRVRAAFAGEKAKDDPFAKVRIAEAASDIDAAWRQLIGNVSDEYALLAAGKEIPFELRARARRDQVRATGRSNRLDRPAVRGVRCHRVVQ
;
A
#
# COMPACT_ATOMS: atom_id res chain seq x y z
N MET A 1 -33.67 8.52 -14.61
CA MET A 1 -32.98 7.56 -13.76
C MET A 1 -31.83 7.00 -14.59
N THR A 2 -30.64 7.57 -14.47
CA THR A 2 -29.43 7.13 -15.17
C THR A 2 -29.02 5.80 -14.54
N SER A 3 -28.91 4.74 -15.36
CA SER A 3 -28.40 3.44 -14.90
C SER A 3 -27.06 3.65 -14.24
N ILE A 4 -26.96 3.33 -12.94
CA ILE A 4 -25.66 3.19 -12.27
C ILE A 4 -24.99 2.01 -13.00
N GLN A 5 -24.08 2.33 -13.92
CA GLN A 5 -23.25 1.33 -14.58
C GLN A 5 -22.48 0.62 -13.45
N GLN A 6 -22.73 -0.66 -13.27
CA GLN A 6 -22.12 -1.46 -12.22
C GLN A 6 -20.61 -1.40 -12.42
N ARG A 7 -19.90 -0.67 -11.52
CA ARG A 7 -18.46 -0.46 -11.57
C ARG A 7 -17.78 -1.81 -11.34
N ASP A 8 -16.88 -2.22 -12.20
CA ASP A 8 -16.01 -3.38 -12.00
C ASP A 8 -14.54 -2.94 -11.82
N ALA A 9 -13.69 -3.86 -11.37
CA ALA A 9 -12.29 -3.54 -11.07
C ALA A 9 -11.48 -3.17 -12.34
N GLN A 10 -11.86 -3.66 -13.52
CA GLN A 10 -11.20 -3.29 -14.78
C GLN A 10 -11.55 -1.86 -15.20
N SER A 11 -12.80 -1.44 -15.00
CA SER A 11 -13.22 -0.06 -15.24
C SER A 11 -12.50 0.93 -14.30
N VAL A 12 -12.24 0.52 -13.05
CA VAL A 12 -11.44 1.31 -12.10
C VAL A 12 -10.00 1.45 -12.60
N LEU A 13 -9.37 0.37 -13.09
CA LEU A 13 -8.02 0.43 -13.67
C LEU A 13 -7.93 1.37 -14.86
N ALA A 14 -8.92 1.31 -15.77
CA ALA A 14 -8.98 2.22 -16.92
C ALA A 14 -9.17 3.68 -16.50
N ALA A 15 -10.00 3.94 -15.48
CA ALA A 15 -10.18 5.28 -14.94
C ALA A 15 -8.90 5.81 -14.26
N ILE A 16 -8.15 4.94 -13.57
CA ILE A 16 -6.84 5.30 -13.00
C ILE A 16 -5.87 5.70 -14.11
N ASP A 17 -5.80 4.98 -15.24
CA ASP A 17 -4.92 5.34 -16.35
C ASP A 17 -5.20 6.76 -16.86
N ASN A 18 -6.47 7.17 -16.88
CA ASN A 18 -6.86 8.53 -17.26
C ASN A 18 -6.43 9.59 -16.22
N LEU A 19 -6.25 9.21 -14.94
CA LEU A 19 -5.78 10.11 -13.88
C LEU A 19 -4.25 10.26 -13.84
N LEU A 20 -3.47 9.33 -14.41
CA LEU A 20 -2.02 9.33 -14.29
C LEU A 20 -1.36 10.65 -14.72
N PRO A 21 -1.77 11.33 -15.81
CA PRO A 21 -1.19 12.63 -16.17
C PRO A 21 -1.37 13.69 -15.07
N GLU A 22 -2.58 13.82 -14.54
CA GLU A 22 -2.88 14.80 -13.47
C GLU A 22 -2.11 14.51 -12.19
N ILE A 23 -1.99 13.23 -11.80
CA ILE A 23 -1.22 12.82 -10.62
C ILE A 23 0.26 13.13 -10.81
N ARG A 24 0.79 12.95 -12.03
CA ARG A 24 2.17 13.34 -12.37
C ARG A 24 2.39 14.85 -12.22
N ASP A 25 1.46 15.65 -12.74
CA ASP A 25 1.55 17.12 -12.67
C ASP A 25 1.50 17.62 -11.23
N ARG A 26 0.78 16.93 -10.33
CA ARG A 26 0.69 17.23 -8.90
C ARG A 26 1.82 16.65 -8.07
N ALA A 27 2.77 15.88 -8.66
CA ALA A 27 3.79 15.18 -7.88
C ALA A 27 4.67 16.14 -7.05
N GLN A 28 5.06 17.29 -7.62
CA GLN A 28 5.82 18.29 -6.89
C GLN A 28 5.02 18.92 -5.74
N ALA A 29 3.77 19.30 -5.97
CA ALA A 29 2.89 19.81 -4.93
C ALA A 29 2.68 18.78 -3.78
N THR A 30 2.60 17.50 -4.11
CA THR A 30 2.52 16.40 -3.13
C THR A 30 3.76 16.38 -2.22
N GLU A 31 4.96 16.52 -2.78
CA GLU A 31 6.21 16.58 -2.00
C GLU A 31 6.30 17.85 -1.14
N ASP A 32 5.88 18.99 -1.66
CA ASP A 32 5.94 20.29 -0.96
C ASP A 32 4.94 20.35 0.20
N LEU A 33 3.74 19.81 0.02
CA LEU A 33 2.72 19.70 1.06
C LEU A 33 3.07 18.67 2.14
N ARG A 34 4.00 17.75 1.87
CA ARG A 34 4.32 16.59 2.73
C ARG A 34 3.11 15.70 3.05
N ARG A 35 2.07 15.75 2.22
CA ARG A 35 0.89 14.90 2.21
C ARG A 35 0.28 14.90 0.81
N LEU A 36 -0.63 13.98 0.52
CA LEU A 36 -1.35 14.05 -0.75
C LEU A 36 -2.24 15.32 -0.78
N PRO A 37 -2.36 16.00 -1.94
CA PRO A 37 -3.40 17.01 -2.13
C PRO A 37 -4.79 16.40 -1.97
N ASP A 38 -5.73 17.13 -1.37
CA ASP A 38 -7.09 16.64 -1.13
C ASP A 38 -7.81 16.32 -2.44
N GLU A 39 -7.54 17.08 -3.52
CA GLU A 39 -8.04 16.78 -4.86
C GLU A 39 -7.50 15.46 -5.43
N THR A 40 -6.29 15.04 -5.09
CA THR A 40 -5.75 13.74 -5.50
C THR A 40 -6.47 12.60 -4.79
N VAL A 41 -6.71 12.75 -3.48
CA VAL A 41 -7.46 11.76 -2.70
C VAL A 41 -8.89 11.66 -3.21
N LYS A 42 -9.54 12.81 -3.46
CA LYS A 42 -10.90 12.85 -4.02
C LYS A 42 -10.97 12.19 -5.40
N ALA A 43 -10.00 12.45 -6.29
CA ALA A 43 -9.97 11.84 -7.61
C ALA A 43 -9.85 10.30 -7.53
N LEU A 44 -9.08 9.77 -6.55
CA LEU A 44 -8.97 8.34 -6.29
C LEU A 44 -10.27 7.74 -5.73
N ASP A 45 -10.99 8.47 -4.87
CA ASP A 45 -12.34 8.08 -4.41
C ASP A 45 -13.34 8.06 -5.58
N ASP A 46 -13.35 9.12 -6.39
CA ASP A 46 -14.29 9.27 -7.50
C ASP A 46 -14.16 8.13 -8.54
N VAL A 47 -12.93 7.63 -8.79
CA VAL A 47 -12.72 6.48 -9.66
C VAL A 47 -12.95 5.12 -8.96
N GLY A 48 -13.12 5.10 -7.63
CA GLY A 48 -13.37 3.91 -6.85
C GLY A 48 -12.13 3.11 -6.47
N PHE A 49 -10.94 3.73 -6.45
CA PHE A 49 -9.72 3.03 -6.08
C PHE A 49 -9.81 2.38 -4.70
N PHE A 50 -10.30 3.10 -3.70
CA PHE A 50 -10.38 2.58 -2.32
C PHE A 50 -11.47 1.52 -2.13
N THR A 51 -12.40 1.35 -3.07
CA THR A 51 -13.42 0.29 -3.00
C THR A 51 -12.94 -1.07 -3.51
N LEU A 52 -11.77 -1.15 -4.16
CA LEU A 52 -11.28 -2.38 -4.80
C LEU A 52 -11.24 -3.60 -3.87
N LEU A 53 -10.75 -3.43 -2.64
CA LEU A 53 -10.61 -4.51 -1.65
C LEU A 53 -11.69 -4.48 -0.56
N GLN A 54 -12.61 -3.50 -0.58
CA GLN A 54 -13.69 -3.35 0.38
C GLN A 54 -14.80 -4.39 0.13
N PRO A 55 -15.48 -4.89 1.19
CA PRO A 55 -16.59 -5.83 1.04
C PRO A 55 -17.79 -5.24 0.31
N GLN A 56 -18.47 -6.08 -0.49
CA GLN A 56 -19.67 -5.66 -1.23
C GLN A 56 -20.78 -5.13 -0.32
N GLN A 57 -20.93 -5.67 0.88
CA GLN A 57 -21.93 -5.16 1.85
C GLN A 57 -21.70 -3.67 2.22
N TRP A 58 -20.49 -3.15 2.03
CA TRP A 58 -20.09 -1.76 2.25
C TRP A 58 -19.84 -0.99 0.94
N GLY A 59 -20.38 -1.49 -0.19
CA GLY A 59 -20.24 -0.84 -1.49
C GLY A 59 -18.94 -1.12 -2.22
N GLY A 60 -18.12 -2.04 -1.72
CA GLY A 60 -16.84 -2.42 -2.31
C GLY A 60 -16.94 -3.45 -3.43
N LEU A 61 -15.81 -3.71 -4.08
CA LEU A 61 -15.68 -4.63 -5.20
C LEU A 61 -15.13 -6.00 -4.81
N GLN A 62 -14.49 -6.11 -3.62
CA GLN A 62 -13.83 -7.34 -3.13
C GLN A 62 -13.09 -8.11 -4.24
N CYS A 63 -12.34 -7.38 -5.07
CA CYS A 63 -11.77 -7.89 -6.31
C CYS A 63 -10.55 -8.79 -6.08
N ASP A 64 -10.08 -9.42 -7.16
CA ASP A 64 -8.76 -10.05 -7.20
C ASP A 64 -7.70 -9.04 -6.77
N PRO A 65 -6.90 -9.34 -5.71
CA PRO A 65 -5.90 -8.40 -5.21
C PRO A 65 -4.80 -8.05 -6.22
N ALA A 66 -4.59 -8.86 -7.25
CA ALA A 66 -3.67 -8.53 -8.33
C ALA A 66 -4.06 -7.23 -9.06
N LEU A 67 -5.37 -6.95 -9.19
CA LEU A 67 -5.86 -5.70 -9.80
C LEU A 67 -5.57 -4.49 -8.92
N PHE A 68 -5.73 -4.62 -7.60
CA PHE A 68 -5.38 -3.58 -6.64
C PHE A 68 -3.88 -3.25 -6.67
N PHE A 69 -3.02 -4.27 -6.70
CA PHE A 69 -1.57 -4.05 -6.78
C PHE A 69 -1.13 -3.49 -8.12
N GLU A 70 -1.79 -3.86 -9.22
CA GLU A 70 -1.54 -3.26 -10.54
C GLU A 70 -1.92 -1.78 -10.55
N ALA A 71 -3.07 -1.40 -9.99
CA ALA A 71 -3.48 0.00 -9.81
C ALA A 71 -2.43 0.79 -9.02
N THR A 72 -1.97 0.23 -7.90
CA THR A 72 -0.92 0.80 -7.05
C THR A 72 0.39 1.02 -7.81
N ARG A 73 0.83 0.03 -8.58
CA ARG A 73 2.05 0.12 -9.41
C ARG A 73 1.95 1.25 -10.43
N ARG A 74 0.79 1.39 -11.10
CA ARG A 74 0.55 2.48 -12.06
C ARG A 74 0.63 3.85 -11.40
N LEU A 75 -0.05 4.05 -10.28
CA LEU A 75 0.01 5.30 -9.51
C LEU A 75 1.44 5.63 -9.10
N ALA A 76 2.18 4.66 -8.56
CA ALA A 76 3.55 4.83 -8.13
C ALA A 76 4.53 5.14 -9.27
N SER A 77 4.22 4.76 -10.51
CA SER A 77 5.06 5.07 -11.68
C SER A 77 5.05 6.55 -12.08
N VAL A 78 4.08 7.31 -11.61
CA VAL A 78 3.97 8.75 -11.91
C VAL A 78 4.19 9.63 -10.66
N CYS A 79 3.82 9.14 -9.47
CA CYS A 79 4.07 9.79 -8.20
C CYS A 79 4.28 8.73 -7.10
N GLY A 80 5.52 8.61 -6.59
CA GLY A 80 5.89 7.62 -5.58
C GLY A 80 5.07 7.75 -4.30
N SER A 81 4.88 8.98 -3.80
CA SER A 81 4.12 9.26 -2.59
C SER A 81 2.64 8.89 -2.75
N THR A 82 2.03 9.24 -3.91
CA THR A 82 0.64 8.86 -4.20
C THR A 82 0.47 7.34 -4.27
N GLY A 83 1.35 6.64 -5.02
CA GLY A 83 1.28 5.18 -5.09
C GLY A 83 1.49 4.50 -3.74
N TRP A 84 2.40 5.00 -2.91
CA TRP A 84 2.64 4.49 -1.57
C TRP A 84 1.43 4.66 -0.66
N VAL A 85 0.90 5.88 -0.51
CA VAL A 85 -0.26 6.15 0.35
C VAL A 85 -1.48 5.37 -0.12
N SER A 86 -1.75 5.36 -1.44
CA SER A 86 -2.86 4.59 -2.02
C SER A 86 -2.75 3.10 -1.69
N SER A 87 -1.54 2.52 -1.78
CA SER A 87 -1.30 1.12 -1.44
C SER A 87 -1.60 0.81 0.01
N ILE A 88 -1.04 1.63 0.92
CA ILE A 88 -1.18 1.42 2.37
C ILE A 88 -2.64 1.64 2.80
N VAL A 89 -3.26 2.77 2.43
CA VAL A 89 -4.64 3.08 2.83
C VAL A 89 -5.64 2.12 2.17
N GLY A 90 -5.43 1.76 0.90
CA GLY A 90 -6.33 0.87 0.17
C GLY A 90 -6.37 -0.56 0.72
N VAL A 91 -5.23 -1.12 1.16
CA VAL A 91 -5.21 -2.47 1.74
C VAL A 91 -5.91 -2.55 3.10
N HIS A 92 -6.08 -1.42 3.77
CA HIS A 92 -6.75 -1.41 5.08
C HIS A 92 -8.23 -1.80 4.98
N ASN A 93 -8.87 -1.62 3.82
CA ASN A 93 -10.23 -2.09 3.60
C ASN A 93 -10.30 -3.63 3.60
N TRP A 94 -9.30 -4.32 3.04
CA TRP A 94 -9.14 -5.75 3.21
C TRP A 94 -8.91 -6.14 4.69
N HIS A 95 -8.08 -5.37 5.41
CA HIS A 95 -7.75 -5.68 6.80
C HIS A 95 -8.96 -5.46 7.73
N LEU A 96 -9.71 -4.37 7.57
CA LEU A 96 -10.92 -4.12 8.35
C LEU A 96 -12.00 -5.17 8.11
N ALA A 97 -12.10 -5.70 6.89
CA ALA A 97 -13.03 -6.79 6.57
C ALA A 97 -12.82 -8.06 7.40
N LEU A 98 -11.64 -8.22 8.02
CA LEU A 98 -11.33 -9.34 8.92
C LEU A 98 -11.70 -9.08 10.38
N PHE A 99 -11.98 -7.83 10.77
CA PHE A 99 -12.46 -7.50 12.10
C PHE A 99 -13.90 -7.97 12.32
N ASP A 100 -14.32 -8.00 13.58
CA ASP A 100 -15.70 -8.21 13.96
C ASP A 100 -16.64 -7.29 13.17
N GLN A 101 -17.85 -7.79 12.84
CA GLN A 101 -18.85 -7.04 12.08
C GLN A 101 -19.16 -5.68 12.72
N ARG A 102 -19.23 -5.62 14.05
CA ARG A 102 -19.47 -4.39 14.78
C ARG A 102 -18.39 -3.33 14.54
N ALA A 103 -17.12 -3.73 14.45
CA ALA A 103 -16.03 -2.80 14.13
C ALA A 103 -16.15 -2.25 12.70
N GLN A 104 -16.59 -3.08 11.75
CA GLN A 104 -16.87 -2.66 10.37
C GLN A 104 -18.03 -1.66 10.32
N GLU A 105 -19.11 -1.89 11.08
CA GLU A 105 -20.27 -1.01 11.22
C GLU A 105 -19.89 0.36 11.82
N GLU A 106 -19.02 0.39 12.82
CA GLU A 106 -18.54 1.63 13.43
C GLU A 106 -17.70 2.48 12.46
N VAL A 107 -17.00 1.85 11.52
CA VAL A 107 -16.16 2.56 10.54
C VAL A 107 -16.94 2.93 9.27
N TRP A 108 -17.71 1.99 8.73
CA TRP A 108 -18.33 2.14 7.40
C TRP A 108 -19.85 2.32 7.42
N GLY A 109 -20.50 2.17 8.59
CA GLY A 109 -21.97 2.21 8.67
C GLY A 109 -22.57 3.56 8.29
N GLU A 110 -21.93 4.68 8.67
CA GLU A 110 -22.37 6.02 8.29
C GLU A 110 -21.76 6.48 6.97
N ASP A 111 -20.46 6.21 6.76
CA ASP A 111 -19.72 6.62 5.57
C ASP A 111 -18.80 5.47 5.08
N PRO A 112 -19.23 4.74 4.05
CA PRO A 112 -18.42 3.67 3.47
C PRO A 112 -17.08 4.14 2.86
N SER A 113 -16.90 5.43 2.61
CA SER A 113 -15.65 6.01 2.11
C SER A 113 -14.61 6.27 3.21
N THR A 114 -14.94 5.99 4.49
CA THR A 114 -14.05 6.18 5.63
C THR A 114 -12.73 5.44 5.45
N ARG A 115 -11.62 6.17 5.55
CA ARG A 115 -10.26 5.67 5.38
C ARG A 115 -9.57 5.43 6.70
N ILE A 116 -8.67 4.46 6.69
CA ILE A 116 -7.91 4.01 7.86
C ILE A 116 -6.42 4.12 7.55
N SER A 117 -5.65 4.72 8.44
CA SER A 117 -4.18 4.67 8.41
C SER A 117 -3.65 3.51 9.24
N SER A 118 -2.34 3.29 9.26
CA SER A 118 -1.76 2.30 10.17
C SER A 118 -0.31 2.53 10.54
N SER A 119 0.08 1.95 11.68
CA SER A 119 1.45 1.59 11.97
C SER A 119 1.46 0.26 12.74
N TYR A 120 1.98 -0.79 12.10
CA TYR A 120 1.96 -2.15 12.67
C TYR A 120 3.22 -2.50 13.48
N ALA A 121 4.21 -1.60 13.53
CA ALA A 121 5.39 -1.79 14.37
C ALA A 121 4.97 -1.89 15.85
N PRO A 122 5.55 -2.81 16.64
CA PRO A 122 5.16 -3.01 18.04
C PRO A 122 5.74 -1.92 18.96
N MET A 123 5.30 -0.68 18.76
CA MET A 123 5.80 0.51 19.47
C MET A 123 4.88 0.94 20.63
N GLY A 124 3.95 0.09 20.99
CA GLY A 124 3.01 0.23 22.10
C GLY A 124 2.40 -1.11 22.44
N ALA A 125 1.47 -1.13 23.39
CA ALA A 125 0.79 -2.33 23.84
C ALA A 125 -0.65 -2.06 24.28
N GLY A 126 -1.49 -3.08 24.28
CA GLY A 126 -2.80 -3.08 24.91
C GLY A 126 -2.81 -3.94 26.17
N VAL A 127 -3.10 -3.38 27.32
CA VAL A 127 -3.24 -4.12 28.58
C VAL A 127 -4.69 -4.58 28.71
N VAL A 128 -4.89 -5.86 29.02
CA VAL A 128 -6.26 -6.41 29.21
C VAL A 128 -6.94 -5.73 30.39
N VAL A 129 -8.13 -5.20 30.14
CA VAL A 129 -9.04 -4.65 31.13
C VAL A 129 -10.44 -5.21 30.91
N ASP A 130 -11.39 -4.90 31.81
CA ASP A 130 -12.74 -5.36 31.63
C ASP A 130 -13.35 -4.81 30.31
N GLY A 131 -13.94 -5.69 29.52
CA GLY A 131 -14.56 -5.38 28.23
C GLY A 131 -13.58 -5.11 27.05
N GLY A 132 -12.26 -4.98 27.28
CA GLY A 132 -11.33 -4.61 26.20
C GLY A 132 -9.88 -4.49 26.62
N TYR A 133 -9.23 -3.45 26.09
CA TYR A 133 -7.81 -3.17 26.27
C TYR A 133 -7.58 -1.69 26.55
N LEU A 134 -6.65 -1.39 27.44
CA LEU A 134 -6.10 -0.04 27.62
C LEU A 134 -4.83 0.07 26.78
N VAL A 135 -4.88 0.89 25.72
CA VAL A 135 -3.81 0.99 24.72
C VAL A 135 -2.96 2.23 24.97
N ASN A 136 -1.65 2.03 24.98
CA ASN A 136 -0.64 3.08 25.12
C ASN A 136 0.53 2.85 24.17
N GLY A 137 1.01 3.93 23.55
CA GLY A 137 2.20 3.87 22.70
C GLY A 137 2.39 5.08 21.82
N SER A 138 3.50 5.02 21.04
CA SER A 138 3.84 6.05 20.05
C SER A 138 4.34 5.36 18.79
N TRP A 139 3.53 5.34 17.75
CA TRP A 139 3.77 4.59 16.51
C TRP A 139 4.24 5.52 15.40
N ASN A 140 5.43 5.26 14.87
CA ASN A 140 6.00 5.98 13.75
C ASN A 140 5.49 5.45 12.40
N TRP A 141 5.67 6.26 11.35
CA TRP A 141 5.47 5.86 9.95
C TRP A 141 4.02 5.55 9.55
N SER A 142 3.06 6.27 10.11
CA SER A 142 1.65 6.15 9.71
C SER A 142 1.40 6.92 8.41
N SER A 143 1.68 6.29 7.26
CA SER A 143 1.50 6.89 5.94
C SER A 143 0.03 7.21 5.66
N GLY A 144 -0.24 8.44 5.17
CA GLY A 144 -1.60 8.88 4.82
C GLY A 144 -2.50 9.14 6.03
N CYS A 145 -1.97 9.27 7.26
CA CYS A 145 -2.76 9.52 8.46
C CYS A 145 -3.55 10.84 8.42
N ASP A 146 -3.09 11.83 7.63
CA ASP A 146 -3.81 13.10 7.44
C ASP A 146 -5.13 12.95 6.67
N HIS A 147 -5.34 11.83 5.98
CA HIS A 147 -6.53 11.52 5.18
C HIS A 147 -7.39 10.40 5.80
N ALA A 148 -7.11 10.01 7.03
CA ALA A 148 -7.77 8.90 7.70
C ALA A 148 -8.52 9.34 8.94
N SER A 149 -9.74 8.81 9.12
CA SER A 149 -10.58 9.06 10.31
C SER A 149 -10.42 7.96 11.37
N TRP A 150 -9.70 6.89 11.04
CA TRP A 150 -9.37 5.77 11.93
C TRP A 150 -7.94 5.34 11.71
N THR A 151 -7.40 4.58 12.67
CA THR A 151 -6.06 3.98 12.52
C THR A 151 -6.00 2.57 13.10
N PHE A 152 -5.16 1.73 12.48
CA PHE A 152 -4.69 0.49 13.10
C PHE A 152 -3.33 0.75 13.76
N VAL A 153 -3.18 0.33 15.00
CA VAL A 153 -1.88 0.29 15.66
C VAL A 153 -1.56 -1.14 16.09
N GLY A 154 -0.35 -1.61 15.74
CA GLY A 154 0.11 -2.96 16.04
C GLY A 154 0.75 -3.06 17.41
N GLY A 155 0.51 -4.17 18.13
CA GLY A 155 1.18 -4.39 19.39
C GLY A 155 0.77 -5.67 20.11
N PRO A 156 1.54 -6.04 21.17
CA PRO A 156 1.17 -7.15 22.03
C PRO A 156 -0.02 -6.81 22.91
N VAL A 157 -0.81 -7.82 23.23
CA VAL A 157 -1.80 -7.83 24.31
C VAL A 157 -1.11 -8.32 25.57
N ILE A 158 -1.12 -7.51 26.61
CA ILE A 158 -0.49 -7.82 27.91
C ILE A 158 -1.57 -8.21 28.92
N LYS A 159 -1.43 -9.38 29.53
CA LYS A 159 -2.24 -9.85 30.65
C LYS A 159 -1.32 -10.33 31.76
N ASP A 160 -1.55 -9.87 33.00
CA ASP A 160 -0.74 -10.21 34.18
C ASP A 160 0.78 -10.01 33.92
N GLY A 161 1.13 -8.89 33.25
CA GLY A 161 2.51 -8.52 32.93
C GLY A 161 3.17 -9.35 31.81
N ARG A 162 2.44 -10.23 31.13
CA ARG A 162 2.98 -11.10 30.07
C ARG A 162 2.24 -10.91 28.74
N PRO A 163 2.94 -10.96 27.60
CA PRO A 163 2.29 -10.97 26.29
C PRO A 163 1.52 -12.30 26.09
N VAL A 164 0.22 -12.20 25.77
CA VAL A 164 -0.66 -13.34 25.54
C VAL A 164 -1.18 -13.41 24.12
N ASP A 165 -1.12 -12.32 23.37
CA ASP A 165 -1.51 -12.24 21.95
C ASP A 165 -0.76 -11.10 21.28
N PHE A 166 -0.84 -11.01 19.96
CA PHE A 166 -0.33 -9.91 19.15
C PHE A 166 -1.30 -9.60 18.01
N GLY A 167 -1.61 -8.33 17.77
CA GLY A 167 -2.57 -7.96 16.73
C GLY A 167 -2.65 -6.46 16.48
N SER A 168 -3.75 -6.07 15.85
CA SER A 168 -4.08 -4.69 15.50
C SER A 168 -5.21 -4.17 16.35
N PHE A 169 -5.04 -3.00 16.94
CA PHE A 169 -6.07 -2.23 17.63
C PHE A 169 -6.60 -1.16 16.68
N LEU A 170 -7.92 -1.07 16.53
CA LEU A 170 -8.61 -0.06 15.71
C LEU A 170 -9.05 1.11 16.59
N ILE A 171 -8.57 2.33 16.27
CA ILE A 171 -8.75 3.53 17.09
C ILE A 171 -9.29 4.67 16.22
N PRO A 172 -10.37 5.39 16.65
CA PRO A 172 -10.91 6.54 15.93
C PRO A 172 -10.01 7.77 16.05
N ARG A 173 -10.11 8.69 15.09
CA ARG A 173 -9.29 9.91 14.98
C ARG A 173 -9.32 10.79 16.25
N SER A 174 -10.43 10.80 16.95
CA SER A 174 -10.62 11.58 18.19
C SER A 174 -9.77 11.08 19.36
N GLU A 175 -9.22 9.87 19.31
CA GLU A 175 -8.54 9.19 20.43
C GLU A 175 -7.02 9.06 20.24
N TYR A 176 -6.45 9.70 19.21
CA TYR A 176 -5.01 9.76 19.03
C TYR A 176 -4.52 11.11 18.52
N GLU A 177 -3.27 11.45 18.86
CA GLU A 177 -2.58 12.64 18.38
C GLU A 177 -1.70 12.28 17.17
N ILE A 178 -1.69 13.13 16.14
CA ILE A 178 -0.71 13.06 15.05
C ILE A 178 0.40 14.07 15.35
N LYS A 179 1.65 13.59 15.47
CA LYS A 179 2.83 14.44 15.58
C LYS A 179 3.46 14.59 14.21
N ASP A 180 3.55 15.83 13.73
CA ASP A 180 4.21 16.17 12.47
C ASP A 180 5.74 16.03 12.63
N VAL A 181 6.27 14.89 12.15
CA VAL A 181 7.69 14.54 12.23
C VAL A 181 8.28 14.12 10.89
N TRP A 182 7.45 14.11 9.81
CA TRP A 182 7.86 13.56 8.54
C TRP A 182 8.63 14.57 7.66
N TYR A 183 9.88 14.88 8.07
CA TYR A 183 10.80 15.77 7.36
C TYR A 183 11.92 14.95 6.72
N VAL A 184 11.68 14.40 5.56
CA VAL A 184 12.55 13.42 4.88
C VAL A 184 12.95 13.89 3.47
N VAL A 185 13.91 13.22 2.85
CA VAL A 185 14.41 13.56 1.50
C VAL A 185 13.53 12.92 0.40
N GLY A 186 13.05 11.70 0.60
CA GLY A 186 12.21 10.97 -0.36
C GLY A 186 10.87 10.55 0.22
N LEU A 187 9.84 10.40 -0.62
CA LEU A 187 8.47 10.08 -0.20
C LEU A 187 7.92 11.09 0.82
N ARG A 188 8.26 12.37 0.66
CA ARG A 188 7.80 13.46 1.55
C ARG A 188 6.28 13.52 1.61
N GLY A 189 5.64 13.39 0.44
CA GLY A 189 4.19 13.46 0.28
C GLY A 189 3.41 12.31 0.91
N THR A 190 4.08 11.34 1.56
CA THR A 190 3.37 10.27 2.27
C THR A 190 2.84 10.71 3.63
N GLY A 191 3.34 11.81 4.21
CA GLY A 191 2.94 12.29 5.52
C GLY A 191 3.01 11.20 6.59
N SER A 192 4.10 10.38 6.57
CA SER A 192 4.24 9.21 7.44
C SER A 192 4.54 9.62 8.88
N ASN A 193 3.64 10.36 9.46
CA ASN A 193 3.73 10.98 10.77
C ASN A 193 3.66 9.96 11.91
N THR A 194 3.93 10.41 13.15
CA THR A 194 3.86 9.60 14.35
C THR A 194 2.47 9.73 14.98
N LEU A 195 1.87 8.60 15.34
CA LEU A 195 0.61 8.53 16.11
C LEU A 195 0.93 8.29 17.58
N VAL A 196 0.30 9.07 18.45
CA VAL A 196 0.44 8.93 19.90
C VAL A 196 -0.91 8.59 20.51
N VAL A 197 -0.96 7.47 21.21
CA VAL A 197 -2.14 6.96 21.92
C VAL A 197 -1.82 6.91 23.41
N LYS A 198 -2.67 7.52 24.24
CA LYS A 198 -2.50 7.59 25.68
C LYS A 198 -3.78 7.18 26.40
N ASP A 199 -3.71 6.10 27.16
CA ASP A 199 -4.80 5.58 28.01
C ASP A 199 -6.13 5.42 27.27
N VAL A 200 -6.08 4.94 26.00
CA VAL A 200 -7.26 4.74 25.18
C VAL A 200 -7.86 3.38 25.42
N PHE A 201 -9.15 3.35 25.79
CA PHE A 201 -9.90 2.11 25.89
C PHE A 201 -10.33 1.62 24.51
N VAL A 202 -9.86 0.43 24.12
CA VAL A 202 -10.23 -0.24 22.88
C VAL A 202 -11.10 -1.46 23.22
N PRO A 203 -12.41 -1.48 22.86
CA PRO A 203 -13.27 -2.61 23.12
C PRO A 203 -12.84 -3.84 22.31
N ARG A 204 -13.18 -5.05 22.79
CA ARG A 204 -12.69 -6.33 22.22
C ARG A 204 -12.96 -6.47 20.73
N HIS A 205 -14.09 -6.01 20.24
CA HIS A 205 -14.46 -6.12 18.82
C HIS A 205 -13.59 -5.24 17.91
N ARG A 206 -12.87 -4.24 18.46
CA ARG A 206 -11.91 -3.41 17.74
C ARG A 206 -10.45 -3.94 17.82
N PHE A 207 -10.26 -5.18 18.20
CA PHE A 207 -8.98 -5.87 18.18
C PHE A 207 -9.02 -7.07 17.24
N LEU A 208 -8.02 -7.21 16.38
CA LEU A 208 -7.84 -8.36 15.50
C LEU A 208 -6.51 -9.04 15.80
N SER A 209 -6.59 -10.29 16.28
CA SER A 209 -5.45 -11.14 16.53
C SER A 209 -4.79 -11.59 15.21
N TYR A 210 -3.47 -11.49 15.11
CA TYR A 210 -2.75 -12.03 13.95
C TYR A 210 -2.76 -13.54 13.89
N LYS A 211 -2.87 -14.18 15.07
CA LYS A 211 -3.10 -15.62 15.12
C LYS A 211 -4.45 -15.97 14.49
N ALA A 212 -5.53 -15.27 14.86
CA ALA A 212 -6.86 -15.50 14.30
C ALA A 212 -6.90 -15.26 12.78
N MET A 213 -6.17 -14.27 12.26
CA MET A 213 -6.03 -14.09 10.82
C MET A 213 -5.35 -15.28 10.14
N ASN A 214 -4.22 -15.75 10.70
CA ASN A 214 -3.45 -16.85 10.11
C ASN A 214 -4.20 -18.18 10.17
N ASP A 215 -5.01 -18.38 11.21
CA ASP A 215 -5.80 -19.60 11.42
C ASP A 215 -7.16 -19.54 10.71
N HIS A 216 -7.46 -18.46 9.96
CA HIS A 216 -8.76 -18.20 9.33
C HIS A 216 -9.95 -18.24 10.31
N THR A 217 -9.73 -17.79 11.56
CA THR A 217 -10.76 -17.70 12.61
C THR A 217 -11.13 -16.26 12.96
N ALA A 218 -10.69 -15.30 12.16
CA ALA A 218 -11.03 -13.89 12.30
C ALA A 218 -12.54 -13.67 12.20
N GLY A 219 -13.11 -12.84 13.09
CA GLY A 219 -14.57 -12.64 13.22
C GLY A 219 -15.24 -12.15 11.93
N GLY A 220 -14.57 -11.30 11.16
CA GLY A 220 -15.09 -10.78 9.90
C GLY A 220 -15.30 -11.84 8.80
N LEU A 221 -14.64 -13.00 8.88
CA LEU A 221 -14.83 -14.09 7.92
C LEU A 221 -16.21 -14.74 8.00
N ALA A 222 -16.95 -14.51 9.08
CA ALA A 222 -18.34 -14.98 9.20
C ALA A 222 -19.27 -14.25 8.20
N THR A 223 -18.98 -13.02 7.86
CA THR A 223 -19.78 -12.20 6.93
C THR A 223 -19.07 -11.96 5.60
N ASN A 224 -17.74 -11.91 5.57
CA ASN A 224 -16.92 -11.66 4.38
C ASN A 224 -16.28 -12.97 3.89
N SER A 225 -17.02 -13.76 3.12
CA SER A 225 -16.60 -15.09 2.67
C SER A 225 -15.79 -15.10 1.36
N ALA A 226 -15.64 -13.95 0.67
CA ALA A 226 -14.94 -13.89 -0.61
C ALA A 226 -13.46 -14.34 -0.50
N PRO A 227 -12.91 -14.99 -1.54
CA PRO A 227 -11.55 -15.53 -1.51
C PRO A 227 -10.48 -14.52 -1.09
N VAL A 228 -10.65 -13.24 -1.44
CA VAL A 228 -9.70 -12.17 -1.10
C VAL A 228 -9.49 -12.03 0.40
N TYR A 229 -10.51 -12.27 1.24
CA TYR A 229 -10.39 -12.17 2.71
C TYR A 229 -9.71 -13.39 3.36
N LYS A 230 -9.47 -14.45 2.58
CA LYS A 230 -8.66 -15.60 3.00
C LYS A 230 -7.19 -15.48 2.57
N MET A 231 -6.83 -14.42 1.82
CA MET A 231 -5.42 -14.18 1.43
C MET A 231 -4.54 -14.02 2.67
N PRO A 232 -3.32 -14.60 2.68
CA PRO A 232 -2.44 -14.50 3.83
C PRO A 232 -1.98 -13.05 4.09
N TRP A 233 -1.89 -12.66 5.36
CA TRP A 233 -1.26 -11.41 5.76
C TRP A 233 0.14 -11.26 5.16
N GLY A 234 0.95 -12.35 5.20
CA GLY A 234 2.30 -12.39 4.65
C GLY A 234 2.38 -12.15 3.14
N THR A 235 1.26 -12.27 2.42
CA THR A 235 1.17 -11.91 1.00
C THR A 235 0.62 -10.49 0.83
N MET A 236 -0.50 -10.18 1.46
CA MET A 236 -1.17 -8.90 1.26
C MET A 236 -0.31 -7.72 1.73
N HIS A 237 0.08 -7.69 3.00
CA HIS A 237 0.77 -6.54 3.57
C HIS A 237 2.17 -6.28 2.98
N PRO A 238 3.09 -7.27 2.84
CA PRO A 238 4.38 -7.01 2.20
C PRO A 238 4.28 -6.63 0.72
N THR A 239 3.23 -7.08 0.02
CA THR A 239 3.01 -6.68 -1.38
C THR A 239 2.60 -5.22 -1.49
N THR A 240 1.90 -4.65 -0.47
CA THR A 240 1.62 -3.19 -0.44
C THR A 240 2.88 -2.33 -0.35
N ILE A 241 3.98 -2.89 0.13
CA ILE A 241 5.28 -2.24 0.15
C ILE A 241 6.02 -2.46 -1.18
N SER A 242 6.01 -3.68 -1.68
CA SER A 242 6.81 -4.07 -2.86
C SER A 242 6.23 -3.54 -4.18
N ALA A 243 4.91 -3.52 -4.33
CA ALA A 243 4.24 -3.09 -5.56
C ALA A 243 4.52 -1.61 -5.92
N PRO A 244 4.36 -0.62 -4.99
CA PRO A 244 4.72 0.76 -5.30
C PRO A 244 6.21 0.94 -5.54
N ILE A 245 7.11 0.17 -4.90
CA ILE A 245 8.56 0.23 -5.17
C ILE A 245 8.86 -0.18 -6.61
N VAL A 246 8.24 -1.25 -7.12
CA VAL A 246 8.38 -1.65 -8.53
C VAL A 246 7.80 -0.57 -9.45
N GLY A 247 6.67 0.06 -9.08
CA GLY A 247 6.07 1.17 -9.82
C GLY A 247 7.01 2.38 -9.90
N MET A 248 7.60 2.81 -8.78
CA MET A 248 8.60 3.89 -8.73
C MET A 248 9.82 3.56 -9.59
N ALA A 249 10.31 2.32 -9.55
CA ALA A 249 11.42 1.89 -10.39
C ALA A 249 11.08 1.99 -11.88
N TYR A 250 9.87 1.59 -12.27
CA TYR A 250 9.38 1.76 -13.64
C TYR A 250 9.30 3.24 -14.05
N GLY A 251 8.77 4.11 -13.18
CA GLY A 251 8.73 5.56 -13.43
C GLY A 251 10.11 6.17 -13.61
N ALA A 252 11.06 5.82 -12.75
CA ALA A 252 12.46 6.26 -12.85
C ALA A 252 13.12 5.75 -14.15
N TYR A 253 12.88 4.48 -14.51
CA TYR A 253 13.32 3.90 -15.77
C TYR A 253 12.77 4.67 -16.99
N ALA A 254 11.48 4.92 -17.04
CA ALA A 254 10.83 5.63 -18.14
C ALA A 254 11.42 7.07 -18.30
N ALA A 255 11.56 7.80 -17.19
CA ALA A 255 12.17 9.12 -17.18
C ALA A 255 13.64 9.09 -17.64
N HIS A 256 14.42 8.06 -17.24
CA HIS A 256 15.78 7.87 -17.70
C HIS A 256 15.85 7.63 -19.21
N VAL A 257 15.01 6.75 -19.75
CA VAL A 257 14.96 6.45 -21.20
C VAL A 257 14.63 7.72 -22.00
N GLU A 258 13.62 8.48 -21.55
CA GLU A 258 13.25 9.75 -22.17
C GLU A 258 14.43 10.75 -22.16
N HIS A 259 15.10 10.90 -21.01
CA HIS A 259 16.26 11.78 -20.88
C HIS A 259 17.40 11.37 -21.81
N GLN A 260 17.75 10.07 -21.85
CA GLN A 260 18.82 9.55 -22.73
C GLN A 260 18.49 9.77 -24.21
N GLY A 261 17.22 9.67 -24.59
CA GLY A 261 16.77 9.95 -25.96
C GLY A 261 17.03 11.37 -26.45
N LYS A 262 17.01 12.34 -25.51
CA LYS A 262 17.19 13.78 -25.76
C LYS A 262 18.62 14.28 -25.52
N ARG A 263 19.44 13.54 -24.76
CA ARG A 263 20.76 14.00 -24.28
C ARG A 263 21.82 13.96 -25.38
N VAL A 264 22.54 15.08 -25.53
CA VAL A 264 23.73 15.23 -26.37
C VAL A 264 24.97 15.34 -25.46
N ARG A 265 26.01 14.56 -25.74
CA ARG A 265 27.27 14.55 -24.96
C ARG A 265 28.23 15.60 -25.51
N ALA A 266 28.27 16.77 -24.93
CA ALA A 266 29.17 17.86 -25.37
C ALA A 266 30.67 17.48 -25.35
N ALA A 267 31.08 16.67 -24.36
CA ALA A 267 32.46 16.17 -24.20
C ALA A 267 32.90 15.10 -25.23
N PHE A 268 31.96 14.56 -26.03
CA PHE A 268 32.24 13.54 -27.03
C PHE A 268 31.77 13.97 -28.43
N ALA A 269 32.28 15.11 -28.90
CA ALA A 269 32.04 15.62 -30.26
C ALA A 269 30.54 15.69 -30.67
N GLY A 270 29.63 15.84 -29.70
CA GLY A 270 28.20 15.93 -29.98
C GLY A 270 27.48 14.58 -30.18
N GLU A 271 28.09 13.45 -29.81
CA GLU A 271 27.42 12.14 -29.85
C GLU A 271 26.14 12.12 -29.02
N LYS A 272 25.09 11.55 -29.57
CA LYS A 272 23.84 11.35 -28.86
C LYS A 272 23.98 10.22 -27.85
N ALA A 273 23.57 10.45 -26.61
CA ALA A 273 23.66 9.44 -25.56
C ALA A 273 22.91 8.14 -25.90
N LYS A 274 21.83 8.23 -26.70
CA LYS A 274 21.05 7.09 -27.20
C LYS A 274 21.85 6.13 -28.11
N ASP A 275 22.97 6.57 -28.68
CA ASP A 275 23.79 5.78 -29.59
C ASP A 275 24.90 4.98 -28.87
N ASP A 276 25.13 5.25 -27.58
CA ASP A 276 26.08 4.51 -26.74
C ASP A 276 25.61 3.05 -26.53
N PRO A 277 26.37 2.05 -27.00
CA PRO A 277 26.01 0.65 -26.88
C PRO A 277 25.94 0.19 -25.41
N PHE A 278 26.79 0.69 -24.54
CA PHE A 278 26.77 0.36 -23.11
C PHE A 278 25.54 0.95 -22.40
N ALA A 279 25.05 2.11 -22.82
CA ALA A 279 23.80 2.65 -22.30
C ALA A 279 22.60 1.80 -22.71
N LYS A 280 22.58 1.31 -23.96
CA LYS A 280 21.53 0.40 -24.45
C LYS A 280 21.48 -0.91 -23.67
N VAL A 281 22.63 -1.53 -23.38
CA VAL A 281 22.71 -2.76 -22.58
C VAL A 281 22.15 -2.52 -21.18
N ARG A 282 22.58 -1.45 -20.49
CA ARG A 282 22.10 -1.14 -19.14
C ARG A 282 20.58 -0.84 -19.08
N ILE A 283 20.06 -0.17 -20.11
CA ILE A 283 18.62 0.09 -20.24
C ILE A 283 17.83 -1.24 -20.41
N ALA A 284 18.34 -2.15 -21.25
CA ALA A 284 17.72 -3.45 -21.47
C ALA A 284 17.75 -4.34 -20.21
N GLU A 285 18.87 -4.35 -19.48
CA GLU A 285 18.99 -5.07 -18.20
C GLU A 285 18.03 -4.53 -17.15
N ALA A 286 17.93 -3.19 -17.04
CA ALA A 286 17.02 -2.54 -16.11
C ALA A 286 15.55 -2.87 -16.43
N ALA A 287 15.13 -2.82 -17.70
CA ALA A 287 13.81 -3.22 -18.14
C ALA A 287 13.49 -4.67 -17.76
N SER A 288 14.44 -5.59 -18.05
CA SER A 288 14.31 -7.01 -17.74
C SER A 288 14.18 -7.27 -16.22
N ASP A 289 14.97 -6.57 -15.41
CA ASP A 289 14.92 -6.72 -13.94
C ASP A 289 13.60 -6.22 -13.35
N ILE A 290 13.08 -5.08 -13.83
CA ILE A 290 11.77 -4.54 -13.42
C ILE A 290 10.64 -5.47 -13.81
N ASP A 291 10.64 -5.93 -15.06
CA ASP A 291 9.63 -6.87 -15.57
C ASP A 291 9.64 -8.19 -14.78
N ALA A 292 10.82 -8.74 -14.53
CA ALA A 292 10.95 -9.96 -13.74
C ALA A 292 10.49 -9.76 -12.29
N ALA A 293 10.80 -8.61 -11.68
CA ALA A 293 10.35 -8.27 -10.34
C ALA A 293 8.82 -8.22 -10.28
N TRP A 294 8.18 -7.51 -11.22
CA TRP A 294 6.73 -7.41 -11.27
C TRP A 294 6.04 -8.75 -11.54
N ARG A 295 6.47 -9.48 -12.57
CA ARG A 295 5.85 -10.76 -12.95
C ARG A 295 5.92 -11.79 -11.83
N GLN A 296 7.05 -11.87 -11.11
CA GLN A 296 7.20 -12.78 -9.97
C GLN A 296 6.32 -12.35 -8.79
N LEU A 297 6.27 -11.05 -8.48
CA LEU A 297 5.47 -10.52 -7.39
C LEU A 297 3.98 -10.78 -7.62
N ILE A 298 3.47 -10.34 -8.76
CA ILE A 298 2.04 -10.42 -9.06
C ILE A 298 1.59 -11.85 -9.36
N GLY A 299 2.46 -12.66 -10.00
CA GLY A 299 2.19 -14.07 -10.27
C GLY A 299 1.95 -14.86 -9.00
N ASN A 300 2.72 -14.62 -7.94
CA ASN A 300 2.49 -15.27 -6.64
C ASN A 300 1.13 -14.88 -6.02
N VAL A 301 0.76 -13.59 -6.10
CA VAL A 301 -0.56 -13.12 -5.62
C VAL A 301 -1.69 -13.79 -6.39
N SER A 302 -1.59 -13.86 -7.73
CA SER A 302 -2.59 -14.50 -8.59
C SER A 302 -2.70 -16.00 -8.34
N ASP A 303 -1.56 -16.70 -8.19
CA ASP A 303 -1.53 -18.15 -7.91
C ASP A 303 -2.22 -18.46 -6.56
N GLU A 304 -1.92 -17.69 -5.51
CA GLU A 304 -2.54 -17.85 -4.19
C GLU A 304 -4.04 -17.56 -4.25
N TYR A 305 -4.44 -16.47 -4.89
CA TYR A 305 -5.84 -16.11 -5.04
C TYR A 305 -6.64 -17.15 -5.83
N ALA A 306 -6.08 -17.66 -6.93
CA ALA A 306 -6.72 -18.69 -7.74
C ALA A 306 -6.97 -20.00 -6.96
N LEU A 307 -6.03 -20.40 -6.09
CA LEU A 307 -6.24 -21.55 -5.20
C LEU A 307 -7.40 -21.31 -4.23
N LEU A 308 -7.44 -20.14 -3.58
CA LEU A 308 -8.51 -19.79 -2.64
C LEU A 308 -9.86 -19.67 -3.34
N ALA A 309 -9.91 -19.11 -4.55
CA ALA A 309 -11.12 -19.04 -5.37
C ALA A 309 -11.64 -20.43 -5.78
N ALA A 310 -10.73 -21.40 -5.93
CA ALA A 310 -11.06 -22.79 -6.17
C ALA A 310 -11.36 -23.59 -4.89
N GLY A 311 -11.42 -22.95 -3.71
CA GLY A 311 -11.67 -23.60 -2.42
C GLY A 311 -10.49 -24.46 -1.92
N LYS A 312 -9.28 -24.23 -2.42
CA LYS A 312 -8.07 -24.98 -2.06
C LYS A 312 -7.19 -24.19 -1.09
N GLU A 313 -6.42 -24.91 -0.29
CA GLU A 313 -5.40 -24.33 0.58
C GLU A 313 -4.17 -23.87 -0.21
N ILE A 314 -3.47 -22.88 0.31
CA ILE A 314 -2.21 -22.40 -0.26
C ILE A 314 -1.06 -23.25 0.31
N PRO A 315 -0.30 -24.00 -0.53
CA PRO A 315 0.83 -24.78 -0.07
C PRO A 315 1.92 -23.92 0.57
N PHE A 316 2.65 -24.50 1.52
CA PHE A 316 3.76 -23.80 2.18
C PHE A 316 4.82 -23.30 1.17
N GLU A 317 5.14 -24.11 0.17
CA GLU A 317 6.11 -23.80 -0.87
C GLU A 317 5.73 -22.53 -1.66
N LEU A 318 4.44 -22.34 -1.94
CA LEU A 318 3.95 -21.14 -2.61
C LEU A 318 4.08 -19.91 -1.70
N ARG A 319 3.70 -20.02 -0.44
CA ARG A 319 3.88 -18.93 0.55
C ARG A 319 5.36 -18.57 0.74
N ALA A 320 6.24 -19.55 0.82
CA ALA A 320 7.69 -19.34 0.90
C ALA A 320 8.25 -18.67 -0.37
N ARG A 321 7.77 -19.09 -1.55
CA ARG A 321 8.10 -18.47 -2.85
C ARG A 321 7.65 -17.00 -2.88
N ALA A 322 6.41 -16.73 -2.48
CA ALA A 322 5.87 -15.37 -2.44
C ALA A 322 6.71 -14.47 -1.53
N ARG A 323 7.06 -14.93 -0.33
CA ARG A 323 7.91 -14.17 0.60
C ARG A 323 9.31 -13.89 0.04
N ARG A 324 9.95 -14.89 -0.56
CA ARG A 324 11.25 -14.72 -1.25
C ARG A 324 11.16 -13.65 -2.33
N ASP A 325 10.11 -13.69 -3.16
CA ASP A 325 9.99 -12.83 -4.32
C ASP A 325 9.62 -11.39 -3.95
N GLN A 326 8.87 -11.16 -2.88
CA GLN A 326 8.64 -9.83 -2.29
C GLN A 326 9.98 -9.15 -1.93
N VAL A 327 10.88 -9.86 -1.24
CA VAL A 327 12.20 -9.34 -0.87
C VAL A 327 13.07 -9.13 -2.13
N ARG A 328 13.02 -10.05 -3.08
CA ARG A 328 13.83 -9.97 -4.32
C ARG A 328 13.33 -8.89 -5.27
N ALA A 329 12.02 -8.66 -5.36
CA ALA A 329 11.44 -7.59 -6.18
C ALA A 329 11.98 -6.23 -5.78
N THR A 330 11.95 -5.92 -4.47
CA THR A 330 12.52 -4.68 -3.92
C THR A 330 14.02 -4.55 -4.23
N GLY A 331 14.79 -5.63 -4.02
CA GLY A 331 16.22 -5.63 -4.29
C GLY A 331 16.58 -5.48 -5.79
N ARG A 332 15.76 -6.01 -6.70
CA ARG A 332 15.94 -5.81 -8.16
C ARG A 332 15.62 -4.37 -8.56
N SER A 333 14.51 -3.82 -8.05
CA SER A 333 14.10 -2.44 -8.31
C SER A 333 15.16 -1.42 -7.88
N ASN A 334 15.84 -1.66 -6.75
CA ASN A 334 16.92 -0.78 -6.27
C ASN A 334 18.25 -0.93 -7.02
N ARG A 335 18.44 -1.96 -7.87
CA ARG A 335 19.67 -2.13 -8.66
C ARG A 335 19.82 -1.11 -9.79
N LEU A 336 18.79 -0.34 -10.09
CA LEU A 336 18.85 0.82 -10.98
C LEU A 336 19.88 1.88 -10.51
N ASP A 337 20.32 1.83 -9.23
CA ASP A 337 21.40 2.67 -8.67
C ASP A 337 22.82 2.30 -9.09
N ARG A 338 23.03 1.18 -9.79
CA ARG A 338 24.37 0.82 -10.30
C ARG A 338 24.68 1.60 -11.57
N PRO A 339 25.94 1.77 -11.98
CA PRO A 339 26.50 2.92 -12.71
C PRO A 339 25.73 3.52 -13.91
N ALA A 340 24.60 2.93 -14.32
CA ALA A 340 23.74 3.46 -15.36
C ALA A 340 23.09 4.82 -14.98
N VAL A 341 22.78 5.01 -13.68
CA VAL A 341 22.07 6.21 -13.18
C VAL A 341 23.02 7.17 -12.45
N ARG A 342 24.26 6.77 -12.09
CA ARG A 342 25.23 7.63 -11.39
C ARG A 342 25.60 8.94 -12.13
N GLY A 343 25.24 9.09 -13.40
CA GLY A 343 25.46 10.31 -14.18
C GLY A 343 24.27 11.25 -14.23
N VAL A 344 23.11 10.83 -13.76
CA VAL A 344 21.93 11.71 -13.65
C VAL A 344 21.77 12.04 -12.18
N ARG A 345 22.26 13.22 -11.77
CA ARG A 345 21.72 13.82 -10.55
C ARG A 345 20.23 13.92 -10.78
N CYS A 346 19.45 13.19 -9.98
CA CYS A 346 18.00 13.25 -9.92
C CYS A 346 17.56 14.66 -9.46
N HIS A 347 17.87 15.71 -10.26
CA HIS A 347 17.43 17.07 -9.98
C HIS A 347 15.97 17.32 -10.35
N ARG A 348 15.26 16.32 -10.90
CA ARG A 348 13.83 16.45 -11.27
C ARG A 348 12.91 15.34 -10.74
N VAL A 349 13.45 14.40 -9.96
CA VAL A 349 12.60 13.46 -9.19
C VAL A 349 12.64 13.83 -7.69
N VAL A 350 13.50 14.81 -7.33
CA VAL A 350 13.73 15.29 -5.95
C VAL A 350 13.87 16.83 -5.95
N GLN A 351 13.12 17.54 -6.79
CA GLN A 351 12.82 18.95 -6.60
C GLN A 351 11.34 19.10 -6.41
#